data_fc0d5000fcac647c16f1e4a0c8a6aaec
#
_entry.id   fc0d5000fcac647c16f1e4a0c8a6aaec
#
_cell.length_a   1.000
_cell.length_b   1.000
_cell.length_c   1.000
_cell.angle_alpha   90.00
_cell.angle_beta   90.00
_cell.angle_gamma   90.00
#
_symmetry.space_group_name_H-M   'P 1'
#
loop_
_entity.id
_entity.type
_entity.pdbx_description
1 polymer ?
#
loop_
_entity_poly.entity_id
_entity_poly.type
_entity_poly.pdbx_seq_one_letter_code
_entity_poly.pdbx_strand_id
1 'polypeptide(L)'
;MSNLQFDFIVDESTNTVLINKEFDAEQSLVWDAFTKQELLDQWWAPKPFMSRTKFMDFKVGGRRFYAMVSPEGQEHWAIQQYTSISPKTNFKMYNAFSDKAENLELPGSDWDHNFREEAGTTKVNISIYNESYER
;
A
#
# COMPACT_ATOMS: atom_id res chain seq x y z
N MET A 1 6.31 22.42 0.30
CA MET A 1 5.66 21.17 -0.11
C MET A 1 5.54 21.04 -1.61
N SER A 2 5.71 22.13 -2.28
CA SER A 2 5.35 22.25 -3.69
C SER A 2 6.23 21.45 -4.64
N ASN A 3 7.44 21.07 -4.23
CA ASN A 3 8.37 20.42 -5.14
C ASN A 3 8.51 18.92 -4.96
N LEU A 4 7.52 18.31 -4.31
CA LEU A 4 7.53 16.87 -4.13
C LEU A 4 7.20 16.19 -5.44
N GLN A 5 7.95 15.15 -5.76
CA GLN A 5 7.80 14.44 -7.02
C GLN A 5 6.94 13.21 -6.87
N PHE A 6 6.24 12.90 -7.95
CA PHE A 6 5.45 11.68 -8.05
C PHE A 6 5.60 11.14 -9.46
N ASP A 7 6.18 9.95 -9.58
CA ASP A 7 6.36 9.27 -10.85
C ASP A 7 5.61 7.95 -10.84
N PHE A 8 4.96 7.67 -11.95
CA PHE A 8 4.19 6.44 -12.11
C PHE A 8 4.55 5.82 -13.46
N ILE A 9 5.13 4.62 -13.42
CA ILE A 9 5.62 3.94 -14.61
C ILE A 9 5.01 2.55 -14.67
N VAL A 10 4.45 2.19 -15.83
CA VAL A 10 3.90 0.85 -16.06
C VAL A 10 4.82 0.13 -17.05
N ASP A 11 5.31 -1.04 -16.65
CA ASP A 11 6.12 -1.89 -17.52
C ASP A 11 5.31 -3.13 -17.85
N GLU A 12 4.73 -3.14 -19.03
CA GLU A 12 3.85 -4.23 -19.47
C GLU A 12 4.60 -5.53 -19.69
N SER A 13 5.87 -5.46 -20.08
CA SER A 13 6.64 -6.66 -20.34
C SER A 13 6.92 -7.49 -19.09
N THR A 14 6.92 -6.85 -17.92
CA THR A 14 7.18 -7.51 -16.64
C THR A 14 5.97 -7.52 -15.73
N ASN A 15 4.83 -7.01 -16.18
CA ASN A 15 3.61 -6.87 -15.37
C ASN A 15 3.86 -6.05 -14.10
N THR A 16 4.72 -5.03 -14.19
CA THR A 16 5.16 -4.26 -13.04
C THR A 16 4.71 -2.81 -13.13
N VAL A 17 4.28 -2.26 -12.01
CA VAL A 17 4.01 -0.83 -11.85
C VAL A 17 5.02 -0.28 -10.86
N LEU A 18 5.67 0.82 -11.24
CA LEU A 18 6.65 1.50 -10.39
C LEU A 18 6.09 2.85 -10.00
N ILE A 19 6.09 3.13 -8.70
CA ILE A 19 5.62 4.41 -8.16
C ILE A 19 6.75 5.01 -7.35
N ASN A 20 7.12 6.26 -7.66
CA ASN A 20 8.13 7.01 -6.93
C ASN A 20 7.48 8.25 -6.37
N LYS A 21 7.58 8.43 -5.07
CA LYS A 21 6.98 9.57 -4.38
C LYS A 21 7.96 10.20 -3.41
N GLU A 22 7.89 11.52 -3.26
CA GLU A 22 8.68 12.24 -2.27
C GLU A 22 7.77 12.93 -1.27
N PHE A 23 8.17 12.89 -0.01
CA PHE A 23 7.43 13.51 1.08
C PHE A 23 8.36 14.44 1.84
N ASP A 24 7.89 15.66 2.10
CA ASP A 24 8.63 16.63 2.89
C ASP A 24 8.44 16.32 4.38
N ALA A 25 9.01 15.19 4.79
CA ALA A 25 8.87 14.68 6.15
C ALA A 25 9.98 13.67 6.44
N GLU A 26 10.25 13.45 7.73
CA GLU A 26 11.22 12.47 8.18
C GLU A 26 10.78 11.05 7.82
N GLN A 27 11.75 10.18 7.62
CA GLN A 27 11.50 8.79 7.22
C GLN A 27 10.59 8.06 8.22
N SER A 28 10.77 8.28 9.52
CA SER A 28 9.94 7.61 10.51
C SER A 28 8.48 8.03 10.44
N LEU A 29 8.20 9.29 10.11
CA LEU A 29 6.83 9.77 9.94
C LEU A 29 6.19 9.19 8.69
N VAL A 30 6.94 9.10 7.61
CA VAL A 30 6.43 8.51 6.36
C VAL A 30 6.22 7.03 6.54
N TRP A 31 7.15 6.35 7.21
CA TRP A 31 6.99 4.93 7.55
C TRP A 31 5.69 4.69 8.33
N ASP A 32 5.42 5.54 9.33
CA ASP A 32 4.20 5.42 10.14
C ASP A 32 2.94 5.57 9.28
N ALA A 33 2.97 6.49 8.33
CA ALA A 33 1.82 6.72 7.44
C ALA A 33 1.46 5.49 6.62
N PHE A 34 2.44 4.61 6.34
CA PHE A 34 2.24 3.41 5.55
C PHE A 34 2.00 2.16 6.41
N THR A 35 2.24 2.24 7.72
CA THR A 35 2.26 1.04 8.57
C THR A 35 1.33 1.11 9.77
N LYS A 36 0.71 2.25 10.03
CA LYS A 36 -0.23 2.39 11.15
C LYS A 36 -1.65 2.50 10.63
N GLN A 37 -2.54 1.72 11.23
CA GLN A 37 -3.94 1.61 10.79
C GLN A 37 -4.64 2.96 10.71
N GLU A 38 -4.54 3.76 11.76
CA GLU A 38 -5.26 5.02 11.84
C GLU A 38 -4.77 6.02 10.79
N LEU A 39 -3.52 5.93 10.37
CA LEU A 39 -2.98 6.80 9.33
C LEU A 39 -3.32 6.27 7.94
N LEU A 40 -3.22 4.95 7.73
CA LEU A 40 -3.59 4.35 6.45
C LEU A 40 -5.04 4.63 6.11
N ASP A 41 -5.94 4.55 7.09
CA ASP A 41 -7.35 4.75 6.83
C ASP A 41 -7.68 6.18 6.39
N GLN A 42 -6.75 7.13 6.59
CA GLN A 42 -6.95 8.51 6.15
C GLN A 42 -6.66 8.72 4.67
N TRP A 43 -5.82 7.88 4.06
CA TRP A 43 -5.39 8.17 2.70
C TRP A 43 -5.39 6.99 1.74
N TRP A 44 -5.53 5.75 2.23
CA TRP A 44 -5.33 4.56 1.38
C TRP A 44 -6.32 4.48 0.22
N ALA A 45 -7.59 4.73 0.46
CA ALA A 45 -8.61 4.60 -0.58
C ALA A 45 -8.68 5.87 -1.43
N PRO A 46 -8.81 5.73 -2.76
CA PRO A 46 -8.98 6.90 -3.62
C PRO A 46 -10.35 7.54 -3.37
N LYS A 47 -10.37 8.87 -3.27
CA LYS A 47 -11.64 9.59 -3.08
C LYS A 47 -12.59 9.32 -4.23
N PRO A 48 -13.91 9.23 -3.99
CA PRO A 48 -14.63 9.49 -2.73
C PRO A 48 -14.75 8.29 -1.81
N PHE A 49 -13.97 7.23 -2.03
CA PHE A 49 -13.98 6.05 -1.18
C PHE A 49 -13.29 6.35 0.15
N MET A 50 -13.63 5.59 1.18
CA MET A 50 -12.98 5.66 2.48
C MET A 50 -12.39 4.30 2.81
N SER A 51 -11.22 4.31 3.45
CA SER A 51 -10.58 3.08 3.91
C SER A 51 -11.00 2.82 5.36
N ARG A 52 -11.42 1.58 5.63
CA ARG A 52 -11.80 1.17 6.99
C ARG A 52 -11.14 -0.15 7.30
N THR A 53 -10.14 -0.13 8.16
CA THR A 53 -9.42 -1.32 8.56
C THR A 53 -10.19 -2.06 9.65
N LYS A 54 -10.48 -3.33 9.42
CA LYS A 54 -11.13 -4.16 10.43
C LYS A 54 -10.12 -4.65 11.46
N PHE A 55 -8.94 -5.10 11.00
CA PHE A 55 -7.82 -5.39 11.90
C PHE A 55 -6.54 -5.30 11.11
N MET A 56 -5.43 -5.10 11.82
CA MET A 56 -4.12 -4.99 11.23
C MET A 56 -3.07 -5.53 12.20
N ASP A 57 -2.25 -6.43 11.69
CA ASP A 57 -1.14 -7.00 12.45
C ASP A 57 0.11 -6.84 11.61
N PHE A 58 0.85 -5.75 11.84
CA PHE A 58 2.01 -5.41 11.04
C PHE A 58 3.24 -6.16 11.53
N LYS A 59 3.36 -7.40 11.07
CA LYS A 59 4.52 -8.26 11.31
C LYS A 59 4.61 -9.27 10.19
N VAL A 60 5.76 -9.88 10.02
CA VAL A 60 5.93 -10.92 9.01
C VAL A 60 4.95 -12.05 9.29
N GLY A 61 4.16 -12.41 8.29
CA GLY A 61 3.08 -13.38 8.45
C GLY A 61 1.77 -12.81 8.92
N GLY A 62 1.77 -11.54 9.38
CA GLY A 62 0.54 -10.87 9.76
C GLY A 62 -0.16 -10.26 8.55
N ARG A 63 -1.34 -9.66 8.77
CA ARG A 63 -2.10 -9.10 7.67
C ARG A 63 -2.97 -7.93 8.10
N ARG A 64 -3.36 -7.13 7.13
CA ARG A 64 -4.35 -6.07 7.29
C ARG A 64 -5.58 -6.45 6.48
N PHE A 65 -6.73 -6.54 7.15
CA PHE A 65 -8.01 -6.80 6.52
C PHE A 65 -8.82 -5.53 6.55
N TYR A 66 -9.18 -5.01 5.39
CA TYR A 66 -9.79 -3.69 5.31
C TYR A 66 -10.81 -3.65 4.18
N ALA A 67 -11.67 -2.63 4.23
CA ALA A 67 -12.63 -2.36 3.19
C ALA A 67 -12.44 -0.95 2.65
N MET A 68 -12.61 -0.80 1.35
CA MET A 68 -12.80 0.50 0.74
C MET A 68 -14.30 0.69 0.59
N VAL A 69 -14.82 1.74 1.23
CA VAL A 69 -16.25 1.97 1.33
C VAL A 69 -16.65 3.13 0.43
N SER A 70 -17.60 2.90 -0.48
CA SER A 70 -18.10 3.94 -1.37
C SER A 70 -19.05 4.90 -0.64
N PRO A 71 -19.35 6.07 -1.21
CA PRO A 71 -20.34 6.98 -0.62
C PRO A 71 -21.71 6.34 -0.42
N GLU A 72 -22.05 5.33 -1.24
CA GLU A 72 -23.31 4.60 -1.13
C GLU A 72 -23.27 3.50 -0.09
N GLY A 73 -22.12 3.29 0.54
CA GLY A 73 -21.97 2.26 1.56
C GLY A 73 -21.56 0.89 1.05
N GLN A 74 -21.20 0.78 -0.23
CA GLN A 74 -20.70 -0.48 -0.76
C GLN A 74 -19.30 -0.74 -0.27
N GLU A 75 -19.04 -1.98 0.15
CA GLU A 75 -17.77 -2.39 0.72
C GLU A 75 -17.01 -3.27 -0.26
N HIS A 76 -15.75 -2.90 -0.52
CA HIS A 76 -14.81 -3.69 -1.32
C HIS A 76 -13.69 -4.13 -0.41
N TRP A 77 -13.71 -5.39 0.00
CA TRP A 77 -12.76 -5.93 0.97
C TRP A 77 -11.46 -6.35 0.31
N ALA A 78 -10.37 -6.24 1.05
CA ALA A 78 -9.06 -6.64 0.57
C ALA A 78 -8.18 -7.04 1.73
N ILE A 79 -7.15 -7.82 1.42
CA ILE A 79 -6.17 -8.29 2.41
C ILE A 79 -4.78 -7.94 1.92
N GLN A 80 -3.97 -7.39 2.83
CA GLN A 80 -2.55 -7.17 2.63
C GLN A 80 -1.80 -8.07 3.61
N GLN A 81 -1.10 -9.07 3.07
CA GLN A 81 -0.34 -9.99 3.90
C GLN A 81 1.13 -9.59 3.86
N TYR A 82 1.72 -9.34 5.02
CA TYR A 82 3.09 -8.86 5.12
C TYR A 82 4.05 -10.03 5.03
N THR A 83 4.97 -9.98 4.06
CA THR A 83 5.89 -11.07 3.78
C THR A 83 7.31 -10.76 4.21
N SER A 84 7.68 -9.48 4.32
CA SER A 84 9.02 -9.07 4.74
C SER A 84 8.95 -7.67 5.34
N ILE A 85 9.66 -7.44 6.43
CA ILE A 85 9.70 -6.13 7.09
C ILE A 85 11.12 -5.85 7.56
N SER A 86 11.70 -4.75 7.05
CA SER A 86 12.94 -4.17 7.56
C SER A 86 12.58 -2.80 8.10
N PRO A 87 12.49 -2.62 9.42
CA PRO A 87 11.89 -1.42 10.00
C PRO A 87 12.42 -0.13 9.40
N LYS A 88 11.49 0.74 9.03
CA LYS A 88 11.70 2.09 8.49
C LYS A 88 12.39 2.16 7.14
N THR A 89 12.81 1.04 6.57
CA THR A 89 13.52 1.04 5.28
C THR A 89 12.80 0.28 4.18
N ASN A 90 12.14 -0.84 4.52
CA ASN A 90 11.49 -1.67 3.50
C ASN A 90 10.43 -2.56 4.11
N PHE A 91 9.33 -2.74 3.39
CA PHE A 91 8.43 -3.85 3.67
C PHE A 91 7.80 -4.36 2.38
N LYS A 92 7.46 -5.64 2.38
CA LYS A 92 6.82 -6.30 1.26
C LYS A 92 5.52 -6.91 1.70
N MET A 93 4.53 -6.88 0.81
CA MET A 93 3.24 -7.48 1.10
C MET A 93 2.63 -8.06 -0.17
N TYR A 94 1.75 -9.05 0.02
CA TYR A 94 0.90 -9.55 -1.02
C TYR A 94 -0.48 -8.94 -0.82
N ASN A 95 -1.01 -8.29 -1.86
CA ASN A 95 -2.30 -7.59 -1.79
C ASN A 95 -3.29 -8.24 -2.74
N ALA A 96 -4.47 -8.55 -2.26
CA ALA A 96 -5.52 -9.13 -3.10
C ALA A 96 -6.88 -8.69 -2.58
N PHE A 97 -7.84 -8.58 -3.48
CA PHE A 97 -9.22 -8.39 -3.08
C PHE A 97 -9.73 -9.65 -2.40
N SER A 98 -10.73 -9.51 -1.58
CA SER A 98 -11.34 -10.63 -0.87
C SER A 98 -12.83 -10.37 -0.71
N ASP A 99 -13.54 -11.39 -0.20
CA ASP A 99 -14.89 -11.18 0.27
C ASP A 99 -14.86 -10.83 1.75
N LYS A 100 -16.03 -10.60 2.32
CA LYS A 100 -16.15 -10.21 3.73
C LYS A 100 -15.71 -11.32 4.68
N ALA A 101 -15.62 -12.55 4.22
CA ALA A 101 -15.20 -13.70 5.00
C ALA A 101 -13.71 -14.03 4.81
N GLU A 102 -12.93 -13.10 4.21
CA GLU A 102 -11.50 -13.26 3.97
C GLU A 102 -11.12 -14.32 2.93
N ASN A 103 -12.03 -14.65 2.02
CA ASN A 103 -11.68 -15.51 0.91
C ASN A 103 -11.06 -14.70 -0.20
N LEU A 104 -9.80 -14.97 -0.54
CA LEU A 104 -9.06 -14.21 -1.52
C LEU A 104 -9.60 -14.39 -2.94
N GLU A 105 -9.66 -13.28 -3.65
CA GLU A 105 -9.98 -13.26 -5.08
C GLU A 105 -8.68 -13.12 -5.85
N LEU A 106 -8.18 -14.23 -6.36
CA LEU A 106 -6.89 -14.27 -7.06
C LEU A 106 -7.08 -13.97 -8.54
N PRO A 107 -6.05 -13.47 -9.21
CA PRO A 107 -4.69 -13.23 -8.72
C PRO A 107 -4.57 -11.92 -7.94
N GLY A 108 -3.55 -11.87 -7.08
CA GLY A 108 -3.21 -10.65 -6.34
C GLY A 108 -1.97 -9.97 -6.88
N SER A 109 -1.37 -9.12 -6.07
CA SER A 109 -0.17 -8.36 -6.45
C SER A 109 0.86 -8.42 -5.34
N ASP A 110 2.14 -8.46 -5.72
CA ASP A 110 3.25 -8.34 -4.79
C ASP A 110 3.73 -6.91 -4.76
N TRP A 111 3.79 -6.33 -3.58
CA TRP A 111 4.17 -4.95 -3.37
C TRP A 111 5.45 -4.87 -2.57
N ASP A 112 6.39 -4.05 -3.05
CA ASP A 112 7.68 -3.82 -2.40
C ASP A 112 7.82 -2.32 -2.17
N HIS A 113 7.94 -1.92 -0.89
CA HIS A 113 8.03 -0.51 -0.48
C HIS A 113 9.41 -0.23 0.06
N ASN A 114 10.11 0.73 -0.54
CA ASN A 114 11.43 1.15 -0.10
C ASN A 114 11.40 2.61 0.32
N PHE A 115 11.97 2.91 1.48
CA PHE A 115 11.97 4.23 2.09
C PHE A 115 13.41 4.72 2.27
N ARG A 116 13.67 5.95 1.84
CA ARG A 116 14.99 6.55 1.96
C ARG A 116 14.84 8.03 2.22
N GLU A 117 15.59 8.55 3.19
CA GLU A 117 15.55 9.96 3.55
C GLU A 117 16.83 10.66 3.11
N GLU A 118 16.68 11.85 2.53
CA GLU A 118 17.78 12.74 2.18
C GLU A 118 17.37 14.16 2.51
N ALA A 119 18.15 14.81 3.38
CA ALA A 119 17.96 16.25 3.71
C ALA A 119 16.52 16.57 4.14
N GLY A 120 15.91 15.72 4.95
CA GLY A 120 14.57 15.95 5.48
C GLY A 120 13.44 15.57 4.54
N THR A 121 13.76 15.05 3.38
CA THR A 121 12.78 14.58 2.40
C THR A 121 12.87 13.06 2.30
N THR A 122 11.76 12.37 2.42
CA THR A 122 11.72 10.92 2.31
C THR A 122 11.25 10.52 0.92
N LYS A 123 12.02 9.66 0.28
CA LYS A 123 11.68 9.09 -1.02
C LYS A 123 11.14 7.69 -0.81
N VAL A 124 9.95 7.44 -1.37
CA VAL A 124 9.31 6.12 -1.32
C VAL A 124 9.24 5.57 -2.72
N ASN A 125 9.84 4.40 -2.90
CA ASN A 125 9.79 3.68 -4.17
C ASN A 125 8.94 2.43 -3.97
N ILE A 126 7.87 2.31 -4.74
CA ILE A 126 6.95 1.19 -4.63
C ILE A 126 6.97 0.43 -5.95
N SER A 127 7.22 -0.87 -5.86
CA SER A 127 7.17 -1.77 -7.01
C SER A 127 6.01 -2.73 -6.81
N ILE A 128 5.12 -2.80 -7.80
CA ILE A 128 3.94 -3.65 -7.74
C ILE A 128 4.02 -4.63 -8.91
N TYR A 129 4.14 -5.90 -8.59
CA TYR A 129 4.12 -6.96 -9.59
C TYR A 129 2.74 -7.60 -9.61
N ASN A 130 2.08 -7.56 -10.75
CA ASN A 130 0.76 -8.16 -10.93
C ASN A 130 0.90 -9.52 -11.60
N GLU A 131 0.21 -10.52 -11.04
CA GLU A 131 0.22 -11.85 -11.63
C GLU A 131 -0.45 -11.86 -13.00
N SER A 132 -1.37 -10.92 -13.24
CA SER A 132 -2.06 -10.78 -14.51
C SER A 132 -2.43 -9.32 -14.74
N TYR A 133 -2.27 -8.86 -15.98
CA TYR A 133 -2.72 -7.53 -16.39
C TYR A 133 -4.23 -7.41 -16.50
N GLU A 134 -4.92 -8.51 -16.58
CA GLU A 134 -6.37 -8.52 -16.79
C GLU A 134 -7.18 -8.19 -15.54
N ARG A 135 -6.51 -7.86 -14.47
CA ARG A 135 -7.17 -7.49 -13.23
C ARG A 135 -7.77 -6.12 -13.26
#